data_2615ba0dc34a4653cdd2707cd5481218
#
_entry.id   2615ba0dc34a4653cdd2707cd5481218
#
_cell.length_a   1.000
_cell.length_b   1.000
_cell.length_c   1.000
_cell.angle_alpha   90.00
_cell.angle_beta   90.00
_cell.angle_gamma   90.00
#
_symmetry.space_group_name_H-M   'P 1'
#
loop_
_entity.id
_entity.type
_entity.pdbx_description
1 polymer ?
#
loop_
_entity_poly.entity_id
_entity_poly.type
_entity_poly.pdbx_seq_one_letter_code
_entity_poly.pdbx_strand_id
1 'polypeptide(L)'
;MNFLEERITKDGVVKEGNVLKVDSFLNHQMDIRLLEQMGEEFKRRFADVQVDKILTIEASGIGIACIAARYFDVPVVFAKKTQSINLDGEMYVAEVESFTHKCKNQVIVSKKFLKEGEHVLLIDDFLANG
;
A
#
# COMPACT_ATOMS: atom_id res chain seq x y z
N MET A 1 -8.02 14.76 -2.62
CA MET A 1 -8.71 14.08 -3.75
C MET A 1 -10.21 14.15 -3.52
N ASN A 2 -10.86 15.10 -4.16
CA ASN A 2 -12.29 15.33 -3.95
C ASN A 2 -13.16 14.10 -4.25
N PHE A 3 -12.86 13.37 -5.31
CA PHE A 3 -13.60 12.17 -5.68
C PHE A 3 -13.50 11.05 -4.63
N LEU A 4 -12.35 10.92 -3.98
CA LEU A 4 -12.13 9.92 -2.94
C LEU A 4 -12.85 10.33 -1.65
N GLU A 5 -12.76 11.59 -1.28
CA GLU A 5 -13.46 12.14 -0.11
C GLU A 5 -14.98 12.01 -0.26
N GLU A 6 -15.50 12.30 -1.44
CA GLU A 6 -16.92 12.11 -1.77
C GLU A 6 -17.33 10.64 -1.65
N ARG A 7 -16.51 9.73 -2.15
CA ARG A 7 -16.80 8.29 -2.06
C ARG A 7 -16.75 7.79 -0.62
N ILE A 8 -15.78 8.23 0.17
CA ILE A 8 -15.69 7.89 1.59
C ILE A 8 -16.93 8.40 2.33
N THR A 9 -17.36 9.62 2.05
CA THR A 9 -18.55 10.20 2.66
C THR A 9 -19.81 9.44 2.29
N LYS A 10 -19.92 9.00 1.04
CA LYS A 10 -21.09 8.31 0.54
C LYS A 10 -21.17 6.85 1.00
N ASP A 11 -20.10 6.10 0.86
CA ASP A 11 -20.08 4.64 1.00
C ASP A 11 -19.25 4.15 2.18
N GLY A 12 -18.47 5.01 2.82
CA GLY A 12 -17.73 4.68 4.03
C GLY A 12 -18.66 4.48 5.21
N VAL A 13 -18.31 3.56 6.10
CA VAL A 13 -19.08 3.27 7.30
C VAL A 13 -18.23 3.55 8.53
N VAL A 14 -18.73 4.39 9.43
CA VAL A 14 -18.06 4.67 10.70
C VAL A 14 -18.64 3.74 11.76
N LYS A 15 -17.77 2.95 12.37
CA LYS A 15 -18.11 2.05 13.47
C LYS A 15 -17.70 2.64 14.81
N GLU A 16 -18.12 1.99 15.91
CA GLU A 16 -17.75 2.40 17.26
C GLU A 16 -16.24 2.53 17.41
N GLY A 17 -15.80 3.53 18.18
CA GLY A 17 -14.39 3.81 18.37
C GLY A 17 -13.74 4.58 17.22
N ASN A 18 -14.53 5.28 16.41
CA ASN A 18 -14.06 6.07 15.26
C ASN A 18 -13.32 5.24 14.20
N VAL A 19 -13.75 4.00 14.00
CA VAL A 19 -13.21 3.13 12.97
C VAL A 19 -13.93 3.37 11.66
N LEU A 20 -13.21 3.86 10.66
CA LEU A 20 -13.72 4.04 9.30
C LEU A 20 -13.54 2.76 8.50
N LYS A 21 -14.63 2.23 7.97
CA LYS A 21 -14.61 1.10 7.05
C LYS A 21 -14.83 1.55 5.62
N VAL A 22 -13.93 1.16 4.75
CA VAL A 22 -13.97 1.44 3.31
C VAL A 22 -13.90 0.13 2.51
N ASP A 23 -14.37 -0.94 3.11
CA ASP A 23 -14.24 -2.30 2.59
C ASP A 23 -15.07 -2.57 1.34
N SER A 24 -16.12 -1.79 1.11
CA SER A 24 -16.98 -1.99 -0.06
C SER A 24 -16.37 -1.47 -1.38
N PHE A 25 -15.35 -0.64 -1.30
CA PHE A 25 -14.79 -0.04 -2.53
C PHE A 25 -13.26 0.04 -2.57
N LEU A 26 -12.57 -0.20 -1.45
CA LEU A 26 -11.13 0.02 -1.40
C LEU A 26 -10.33 -1.22 -0.97
N ASN A 27 -10.63 -1.82 0.17
CA ASN A 27 -9.73 -2.80 0.76
C ASN A 27 -10.33 -4.18 1.08
N HIS A 28 -11.49 -4.47 0.57
CA HIS A 28 -12.07 -5.82 0.54
C HIS A 28 -12.66 -6.07 -0.85
N GLN A 29 -13.63 -5.26 -1.24
CA GLN A 29 -14.04 -5.13 -2.62
C GLN A 29 -13.37 -3.87 -3.18
N MET A 30 -12.79 -3.97 -4.36
CA MET A 30 -12.09 -2.86 -4.99
C MET A 30 -12.87 -2.33 -6.19
N ASP A 31 -13.23 -1.06 -6.15
CA ASP A 31 -13.81 -0.38 -7.29
C ASP A 31 -12.67 0.05 -8.22
N ILE A 32 -12.52 -0.66 -9.32
CA ILE A 32 -11.39 -0.47 -10.24
C ILE A 32 -11.39 0.93 -10.86
N ARG A 33 -12.56 1.49 -11.16
CA ARG A 33 -12.63 2.87 -11.70
C ARG A 33 -12.14 3.89 -10.67
N LEU A 34 -12.47 3.70 -9.41
CA LEU A 34 -11.96 4.53 -8.33
C LEU A 34 -10.45 4.42 -8.21
N LEU A 35 -9.91 3.19 -8.26
CA LEU A 35 -8.47 2.97 -8.19
C LEU A 35 -7.74 3.60 -9.39
N GLU A 36 -8.33 3.58 -10.56
CA GLU A 36 -7.78 4.25 -11.73
C GLU A 36 -7.73 5.77 -11.54
N GLN A 37 -8.80 6.36 -11.02
CA GLN A 37 -8.81 7.79 -10.69
C GLN A 37 -7.73 8.13 -9.65
N MET A 38 -7.54 7.27 -8.66
CA MET A 38 -6.48 7.43 -7.67
C MET A 38 -5.09 7.35 -8.32
N GLY A 39 -4.89 6.39 -9.20
CA GLY A 39 -3.63 6.23 -9.92
C GLY A 39 -3.28 7.46 -10.77
N GLU A 40 -4.26 8.00 -11.49
CA GLU A 40 -4.09 9.24 -12.25
C GLU A 40 -3.72 10.41 -11.34
N GLU A 41 -4.38 10.53 -10.20
CA GLU A 41 -4.12 11.60 -9.25
C GLU A 41 -2.73 11.47 -8.62
N PHE A 42 -2.29 10.25 -8.29
CA PHE A 42 -0.93 10.02 -7.84
C PHE A 42 0.09 10.45 -8.89
N LYS A 43 -0.14 10.06 -10.14
CA LYS A 43 0.76 10.44 -11.23
C LYS A 43 0.82 11.96 -11.40
N ARG A 44 -0.29 12.64 -11.29
CA ARG A 44 -0.34 14.10 -11.35
C ARG A 44 0.47 14.74 -10.22
N ARG A 45 0.32 14.25 -9.01
CA ARG A 45 1.02 14.79 -7.83
C ARG A 45 2.52 14.52 -7.86
N PHE A 46 2.94 13.42 -8.44
CA PHE A 46 4.33 13.02 -8.52
C PHE A 46 4.90 13.10 -9.93
N ALA A 47 4.32 13.96 -10.78
CA ALA A 47 4.73 14.09 -12.18
C ALA A 47 6.19 14.51 -12.35
N ASP A 48 6.69 15.35 -11.43
CA ASP A 48 8.06 15.86 -11.49
C ASP A 48 9.06 15.01 -10.69
N VAL A 49 8.62 13.90 -10.16
CA VAL A 49 9.45 13.00 -9.34
C VAL A 49 9.76 11.74 -10.14
N GLN A 50 11.03 11.37 -10.16
CA GLN A 50 11.41 10.07 -10.71
C GLN A 50 10.92 8.96 -9.77
N VAL A 51 10.15 8.02 -10.32
CA VAL A 51 9.70 6.84 -9.61
C VAL A 51 10.23 5.61 -10.34
N ASP A 52 11.06 4.83 -9.68
CA ASP A 52 11.65 3.62 -10.26
C ASP A 52 10.84 2.38 -9.90
N LYS A 53 10.24 2.38 -8.73
CA LYS A 53 9.39 1.30 -8.24
C LYS A 53 8.30 1.81 -7.32
N ILE A 54 7.24 1.04 -7.23
CA ILE A 54 6.21 1.24 -6.22
C ILE A 54 6.34 0.12 -5.19
N LEU A 55 6.35 0.49 -3.90
CA LEU A 55 6.40 -0.45 -2.80
C LEU A 55 5.11 -0.36 -2.00
N THR A 56 4.56 -1.50 -1.68
CA THR A 56 3.39 -1.63 -0.82
C THR A 56 3.60 -2.79 0.14
N ILE A 57 2.60 -3.09 0.94
CA ILE A 57 2.61 -4.21 1.87
C ILE A 57 1.39 -5.09 1.64
N GLU A 58 1.54 -6.42 1.76
CA GLU A 58 0.38 -7.32 1.66
C GLU A 58 -0.60 -7.05 2.81
N ALA A 59 -1.93 -7.14 2.58
CA ALA A 59 -2.49 -7.55 1.29
C ALA A 59 -3.22 -6.39 0.60
N SER A 60 -3.88 -5.51 1.34
CA SER A 60 -4.85 -4.55 0.84
C SER A 60 -4.27 -3.44 -0.03
N GLY A 61 -3.01 -3.10 0.15
CA GLY A 61 -2.33 -2.09 -0.67
C GLY A 61 -1.95 -2.56 -2.07
N ILE A 62 -1.89 -3.87 -2.29
CA ILE A 62 -1.40 -4.44 -3.55
C ILE A 62 -2.27 -4.01 -4.74
N GLY A 63 -3.59 -4.10 -4.61
CA GLY A 63 -4.48 -3.73 -5.69
C GLY A 63 -4.34 -2.28 -6.11
N ILE A 64 -4.29 -1.38 -5.14
CA ILE A 64 -4.12 0.05 -5.37
C ILE A 64 -2.78 0.32 -6.07
N ALA A 65 -1.71 -0.29 -5.56
CA ALA A 65 -0.37 -0.12 -6.10
C ALA A 65 -0.26 -0.62 -7.54
N CYS A 66 -0.86 -1.76 -7.85
CA CYS A 66 -0.82 -2.33 -9.21
C CYS A 66 -1.54 -1.45 -10.22
N ILE A 67 -2.70 -0.91 -9.85
CA ILE A 67 -3.42 0.01 -10.75
C ILE A 67 -2.63 1.31 -10.93
N ALA A 68 -2.09 1.87 -9.84
CA ALA A 68 -1.28 3.08 -9.91
C ALA A 68 -0.01 2.89 -10.76
N ALA A 69 0.60 1.72 -10.68
CA ALA A 69 1.83 1.40 -11.42
C ALA A 69 1.66 1.51 -12.94
N ARG A 70 0.45 1.33 -13.46
CA ARG A 70 0.16 1.50 -14.88
C ARG A 70 0.43 2.93 -15.35
N TYR A 71 0.19 3.92 -14.47
CA TYR A 71 0.40 5.33 -14.78
C TYR A 71 1.87 5.76 -14.64
N PHE A 72 2.65 5.02 -13.85
CA PHE A 72 4.08 5.26 -13.68
C PHE A 72 4.95 4.37 -14.57
N ASP A 73 4.39 3.33 -15.15
CA ASP A 73 5.08 2.34 -15.98
C ASP A 73 6.30 1.73 -15.25
N VAL A 74 6.08 1.30 -14.01
CA VAL A 74 7.12 0.72 -13.15
C VAL A 74 6.59 -0.55 -12.48
N PRO A 75 7.50 -1.44 -12.04
CA PRO A 75 7.08 -2.63 -11.30
C PRO A 75 6.62 -2.28 -9.89
N VAL A 76 5.82 -3.18 -9.33
CA VAL A 76 5.38 -3.12 -7.94
C VAL A 76 6.09 -4.21 -7.15
N VAL A 77 6.66 -3.82 -6.03
CA VAL A 77 7.20 -4.76 -5.05
C VAL A 77 6.32 -4.68 -3.81
N PHE A 78 5.95 -5.82 -3.25
CA PHE A 78 5.21 -5.80 -2.01
C PHE A 78 5.97 -6.52 -0.90
N ALA A 79 5.99 -5.88 0.25
CA ALA A 79 6.54 -6.45 1.46
C ALA A 79 5.62 -7.56 1.97
N LYS A 80 6.20 -8.64 2.44
CA LYS A 80 5.48 -9.79 2.96
C LYS A 80 5.53 -9.83 4.47
N LYS A 81 4.40 -10.14 5.09
CA LYS A 81 4.34 -10.40 6.52
C LYS A 81 4.73 -11.85 6.78
N THR A 82 5.61 -12.07 7.74
CA THR A 82 6.03 -13.42 8.12
C THR A 82 6.26 -13.50 9.62
N GLN A 83 6.02 -14.68 10.18
CA GLN A 83 6.34 -14.97 11.58
C GLN A 83 7.73 -15.58 11.75
N SER A 84 8.30 -16.11 10.69
CA SER A 84 9.64 -16.68 10.70
C SER A 84 10.50 -16.04 9.64
N ILE A 85 11.74 -15.67 10.03
CA ILE A 85 12.72 -15.21 9.07
C ILE A 85 13.36 -16.45 8.43
N ASN A 86 13.15 -16.60 7.13
CA ASN A 86 14.03 -17.43 6.35
C ASN A 86 15.22 -16.56 5.96
N LEU A 87 16.33 -16.74 6.66
CA LEU A 87 17.51 -15.91 6.55
C LEU A 87 18.35 -16.25 5.31
N ASP A 88 17.75 -16.39 4.14
CA ASP A 88 18.50 -16.44 2.89
C ASP A 88 19.10 -15.06 2.54
N GLY A 89 19.64 -14.45 3.54
CA GLY A 89 20.66 -13.42 3.59
C GLY A 89 20.40 -12.08 2.96
N GLU A 90 19.56 -11.95 1.96
CA GLU A 90 19.41 -10.69 1.22
C GLU A 90 18.00 -10.11 1.32
N MET A 91 17.58 -9.87 2.56
CA MET A 91 16.27 -9.28 2.86
C MET A 91 16.42 -8.02 3.68
N TYR A 92 15.59 -7.03 3.37
CA TYR A 92 15.27 -5.97 4.32
C TYR A 92 14.23 -6.52 5.28
N VAL A 93 14.43 -6.30 6.56
CA VAL A 93 13.53 -6.81 7.61
C VAL A 93 13.14 -5.66 8.52
N ALA A 94 11.84 -5.53 8.78
CA ALA A 94 11.32 -4.62 9.78
C ALA A 94 10.38 -5.38 10.71
N GLU A 95 10.43 -5.07 12.00
CA GLU A 95 9.56 -5.65 13.00
C GLU A 95 8.33 -4.75 13.20
N VAL A 96 7.13 -5.34 13.12
CA VAL A 96 5.88 -4.61 13.28
C VAL A 96 5.06 -5.28 14.39
N GLU A 97 4.65 -4.49 15.38
CA GLU A 97 3.74 -4.95 16.43
C GLU A 97 2.29 -4.91 15.94
N SER A 98 1.60 -6.04 16.08
CA SER A 98 0.16 -6.09 15.90
C SER A 98 -0.54 -5.82 17.22
N PHE A 99 -1.30 -4.73 17.30
CA PHE A 99 -2.08 -4.38 18.50
C PHE A 99 -3.19 -5.38 18.81
N THR A 100 -3.73 -6.03 17.78
CA THR A 100 -4.86 -6.95 17.93
C THR A 100 -4.47 -8.34 18.41
N HIS A 101 -3.27 -8.80 18.15
CA HIS A 101 -2.84 -10.16 18.46
C HIS A 101 -1.65 -10.25 19.39
N LYS A 102 -1.12 -9.14 19.86
CA LYS A 102 0.10 -9.04 20.69
C LYS A 102 1.29 -9.82 20.12
N CYS A 103 1.27 -10.08 18.81
CA CYS A 103 2.32 -10.77 18.10
C CYS A 103 3.21 -9.78 17.38
N LYS A 104 4.52 -10.01 17.43
CA LYS A 104 5.46 -9.29 16.61
C LYS A 104 5.54 -10.00 15.26
N ASN A 105 5.07 -9.32 14.22
CA ASN A 105 5.24 -9.78 12.85
C ASN A 105 6.46 -9.12 12.24
N GLN A 106 7.13 -9.85 11.39
CA GLN A 106 8.21 -9.31 10.59
C GLN A 106 7.69 -9.01 9.19
N VAL A 107 8.15 -7.90 8.66
CA VAL A 107 7.88 -7.48 7.29
C VAL A 107 9.18 -7.59 6.52
N ILE A 108 9.16 -8.33 5.42
CA ILE A 108 10.36 -8.61 4.63
C ILE A 108 10.20 -8.18 3.18
N VAL A 109 11.30 -7.69 2.61
CA VAL A 109 11.42 -7.38 1.18
C VAL A 109 12.76 -7.92 0.70
N SER A 110 12.76 -8.65 -0.41
CA SER A 110 14.01 -9.13 -1.02
C SER A 110 14.82 -7.95 -1.59
N LYS A 111 16.10 -7.92 -1.27
CA LYS A 111 17.03 -6.94 -1.83
C LYS A 111 17.23 -7.10 -3.33
N LYS A 112 16.84 -8.24 -3.89
CA LYS A 112 16.87 -8.46 -5.35
C LYS A 112 15.90 -7.54 -6.08
N PHE A 113 14.81 -7.16 -5.43
CA PHE A 113 13.73 -6.38 -6.03
C PHE A 113 13.67 -4.94 -5.56
N LEU A 114 14.46 -4.58 -4.57
CA LEU A 114 14.54 -3.23 -4.05
C LEU A 114 16.01 -2.89 -3.80
N LYS A 115 16.56 -2.06 -4.67
CA LYS A 115 18.00 -1.76 -4.69
C LYS A 115 18.27 -0.37 -4.16
N GLU A 116 19.45 -0.22 -3.56
CA GLU A 116 19.94 1.08 -3.14
C GLU A 116 20.00 2.07 -4.30
N GLY A 117 19.60 3.31 -4.05
CA GLY A 117 19.58 4.37 -5.04
C GLY A 117 18.30 4.47 -5.87
N GLU A 118 17.41 3.49 -5.78
CA GLU A 118 16.12 3.56 -6.46
C GLU A 118 15.17 4.54 -5.76
N HIS A 119 14.43 5.31 -6.55
CA HIS A 119 13.37 6.17 -6.05
C HIS A 119 12.07 5.37 -5.95
N VAL A 120 11.59 5.20 -4.73
CA VAL A 120 10.47 4.34 -4.42
C VAL A 120 9.27 5.16 -3.98
N LEU A 121 8.13 4.93 -4.61
CA LEU A 121 6.85 5.49 -4.16
C LEU A 121 6.16 4.47 -3.28
N LEU A 122 5.84 4.87 -2.05
CA LEU A 122 5.10 4.02 -1.12
C LEU A 122 3.60 4.26 -1.29
N ILE A 123 2.85 3.18 -1.46
CA ILE A 123 1.39 3.22 -1.57
C ILE A 123 0.79 2.23 -0.59
N ASP A 124 -0.18 2.67 0.20
CA ASP A 124 -0.94 1.82 1.09
C ASP A 124 -2.37 2.36 1.21
N ASP A 125 -3.27 1.56 1.77
CA ASP A 125 -4.68 1.94 1.94
C ASP A 125 -4.89 2.85 3.16
N PHE A 126 -4.20 2.60 4.26
CA PHE A 126 -4.29 3.40 5.47
C PHE A 126 -2.91 3.71 6.07
N LEU A 127 -2.76 4.95 6.51
CA LEU A 127 -1.63 5.34 7.34
C LEU A 127 -2.06 5.28 8.81
N ALA A 128 -1.90 4.12 9.42
CA ALA A 128 -2.27 3.91 10.82
C ALA A 128 -1.12 4.31 11.77
N ASN A 129 0.05 3.74 11.55
CA ASN A 129 1.22 4.00 12.38
C ASN A 129 2.42 4.57 11.61
N GLY A 130 2.37 4.53 10.32
CA GLY A 130 3.47 5.00 9.47
C GLY A 130 4.57 3.98 9.33
#